data_2e8f000d928d9f0369032f2bd8a5e4e5
#
_entry.id   2e8f000d928d9f0369032f2bd8a5e4e5
#
_cell.length_a   1.000
_cell.length_b   1.000
_cell.length_c   1.000
_cell.angle_alpha   90.00
_cell.angle_beta   90.00
_cell.angle_gamma   90.00
#
_symmetry.space_group_name_H-M   'P 1'
#
loop_
_entity.id
_entity.type
_entity.pdbx_description
1 polymer ?
#
loop_
_entity_poly.entity_id
_entity_poly.type
_entity_poly.pdbx_seq_one_letter_code
_entity_poly.pdbx_strand_id
1 'polypeptide(L)'
;LGYGVRFSFVQEYFNLLCSDIADYPVARAVTASSAVPVLFEPVVVENYQDCKQEKPAWLLAAEKRATGDPEMTLAVDGLNSYFKKDRRQYAHFVDGGITDNLGLRAIHEIIEVSGGPKVFIEKKLDRKPPRRLVVISVNASTDPEPEMDVSNKQPSLTETISAMSDVQLHRYNVATLELMEKSVKRWARDLSSPGRPVTPYFIQVGFRDFAQPEQ
;
A
#
# COMPACT_ATOMS: atom_id res chain seq x y z
N LEU A 1 -4.71 -8.83 -7.93
CA LEU A 1 -5.97 -8.36 -8.50
C LEU A 1 -7.20 -8.97 -7.80
N GLY A 2 -7.43 -10.28 -7.84
CA GLY A 2 -8.69 -10.90 -7.39
C GLY A 2 -9.06 -10.71 -5.91
N TYR A 3 -8.09 -10.41 -5.05
CA TYR A 3 -8.33 -10.19 -3.60
C TYR A 3 -8.19 -8.72 -3.20
N GLY A 4 -7.84 -7.82 -4.12
CA GLY A 4 -7.67 -6.40 -3.84
C GLY A 4 -6.63 -6.08 -2.76
N VAL A 5 -5.65 -6.96 -2.57
CA VAL A 5 -4.64 -6.83 -1.53
C VAL A 5 -3.34 -6.33 -2.11
N ARG A 6 -2.75 -5.35 -1.44
CA ARG A 6 -1.42 -4.89 -1.76
C ARG A 6 -0.40 -5.99 -1.50
N PHE A 7 0.53 -6.17 -2.43
CA PHE A 7 1.66 -7.07 -2.32
C PHE A 7 2.96 -6.26 -2.36
N SER A 8 3.71 -6.30 -1.28
CA SER A 8 5.02 -5.66 -1.23
C SER A 8 6.09 -6.62 -1.77
N PHE A 9 6.98 -6.11 -2.63
CA PHE A 9 8.10 -6.90 -3.16
C PHE A 9 9.21 -6.95 -2.11
N VAL A 10 8.98 -7.77 -1.09
CA VAL A 10 9.93 -8.09 0.00
C VAL A 10 9.95 -9.60 0.23
N GLN A 11 11.04 -10.13 0.81
CA GLN A 11 11.21 -11.57 0.98
C GLN A 11 10.08 -12.20 1.79
N GLU A 12 9.56 -11.52 2.81
CA GLU A 12 8.46 -12.00 3.64
C GLU A 12 7.19 -12.33 2.82
N TYR A 13 6.91 -11.54 1.77
CA TYR A 13 5.77 -11.78 0.89
C TYR A 13 6.09 -12.83 -0.18
N PHE A 14 7.33 -12.85 -0.70
CA PHE A 14 7.78 -13.90 -1.61
C PHE A 14 7.79 -15.27 -0.94
N ASN A 15 8.07 -15.36 0.35
CA ASN A 15 7.91 -16.59 1.11
C ASN A 15 6.47 -17.13 1.04
N LEU A 16 5.44 -16.28 0.97
CA LEU A 16 4.05 -16.71 0.79
C LEU A 16 3.81 -17.38 -0.58
N LEU A 17 4.62 -17.04 -1.58
CA LEU A 17 4.62 -17.64 -2.91
C LEU A 17 5.54 -18.86 -3.01
N CYS A 18 6.22 -19.25 -1.94
CA CYS A 18 7.30 -20.25 -1.97
C CYS A 18 8.42 -19.90 -2.97
N SER A 19 8.79 -18.64 -3.05
CA SER A 19 9.76 -18.10 -4.00
C SER A 19 10.82 -17.25 -3.30
N ASP A 20 11.98 -17.11 -3.93
CA ASP A 20 13.04 -16.22 -3.47
C ASP A 20 13.00 -14.90 -4.28
N ILE A 21 12.97 -13.77 -3.56
CA ILE A 21 12.99 -12.46 -4.20
C ILE A 21 14.33 -12.17 -4.90
N ALA A 22 15.42 -12.78 -4.46
CA ALA A 22 16.73 -12.61 -5.08
C ALA A 22 16.75 -13.07 -6.54
N ASP A 23 15.91 -14.02 -6.90
CA ASP A 23 15.76 -14.54 -8.26
C ASP A 23 14.75 -13.73 -9.10
N TYR A 24 14.07 -12.74 -8.50
CA TYR A 24 13.03 -11.97 -9.18
C TYR A 24 13.60 -10.67 -9.75
N PRO A 25 13.55 -10.46 -11.08
CA PRO A 25 14.12 -9.27 -11.70
C PRO A 25 13.43 -7.98 -11.22
N VAL A 26 14.21 -6.98 -10.81
CA VAL A 26 13.71 -5.66 -10.40
C VAL A 26 12.84 -5.03 -11.50
N ALA A 27 13.25 -5.15 -12.76
CA ALA A 27 12.46 -4.65 -13.89
C ALA A 27 11.05 -5.24 -13.93
N ARG A 28 10.89 -6.54 -13.59
CA ARG A 28 9.58 -7.20 -13.55
C ARG A 28 8.72 -6.73 -12.38
N ALA A 29 9.35 -6.42 -11.24
CA ALA A 29 8.66 -5.80 -10.10
C ALA A 29 8.15 -4.40 -10.45
N VAL A 30 8.97 -3.59 -11.13
CA VAL A 30 8.58 -2.27 -11.64
C VAL A 30 7.42 -2.39 -12.64
N THR A 31 7.52 -3.32 -13.60
CA THR A 31 6.42 -3.57 -14.56
C THR A 31 5.12 -3.94 -13.83
N ALA A 32 5.18 -4.78 -12.80
CA ALA A 32 4.00 -5.15 -12.01
C ALA A 32 3.38 -3.95 -11.29
N SER A 33 4.23 -3.05 -10.77
CA SER A 33 3.80 -1.83 -10.06
C SER A 33 3.23 -0.75 -10.98
N SER A 34 3.52 -0.80 -12.28
CA SER A 34 3.06 0.15 -13.30
C SER A 34 2.10 -0.46 -14.32
N ALA A 35 1.60 -1.67 -14.07
CA ALA A 35 0.65 -2.35 -14.95
C ALA A 35 -0.77 -1.79 -14.77
N VAL A 36 -0.99 -0.56 -15.28
CA VAL A 36 -2.29 0.12 -15.25
C VAL A 36 -3.31 -0.70 -16.03
N PRO A 37 -4.42 -1.11 -15.43
CA PRO A 37 -5.48 -1.86 -16.11
C PRO A 37 -5.97 -1.13 -17.36
N VAL A 38 -6.38 -1.90 -18.36
CA VAL A 38 -6.78 -1.43 -19.70
C VAL A 38 -5.60 -1.05 -20.59
N LEU A 39 -4.53 -0.45 -20.05
CA LEU A 39 -3.35 -0.07 -20.81
C LEU A 39 -2.30 -1.19 -20.87
N PHE A 40 -2.18 -1.96 -19.80
CA PHE A 40 -1.20 -3.03 -19.68
C PHE A 40 -1.83 -4.31 -19.13
N GLU A 41 -1.27 -5.44 -19.52
CA GLU A 41 -1.66 -6.75 -18.97
C GLU A 41 -1.12 -6.92 -17.56
N PRO A 42 -1.86 -7.60 -16.67
CA PRO A 42 -1.38 -7.96 -15.34
C PRO A 42 -0.12 -8.80 -15.40
N VAL A 43 0.83 -8.54 -14.51
CA VAL A 43 1.99 -9.42 -14.34
C VAL A 43 1.58 -10.63 -13.53
N VAL A 44 1.81 -11.81 -14.09
CA VAL A 44 1.45 -13.10 -13.47
C VAL A 44 2.68 -13.73 -12.84
N VAL A 45 2.54 -14.14 -11.58
CA VAL A 45 3.57 -14.86 -10.81
C VAL A 45 2.97 -16.16 -10.28
N GLU A 46 3.70 -17.23 -10.37
CA GLU A 46 3.29 -18.53 -9.86
C GLU A 46 3.33 -18.55 -8.33
N ASN A 47 2.31 -19.18 -7.75
CA ASN A 47 2.23 -19.44 -6.32
C ASN A 47 2.59 -20.93 -6.10
N TYR A 48 3.88 -21.22 -5.99
CA TYR A 48 4.43 -22.55 -5.96
C TYR A 48 3.88 -23.40 -4.80
N GLN A 49 3.75 -24.71 -5.03
CA GLN A 49 3.16 -25.66 -4.07
C GLN A 49 4.22 -26.44 -3.27
N ASP A 50 5.45 -26.46 -3.74
CA ASP A 50 6.48 -27.41 -3.30
C ASP A 50 7.18 -27.04 -1.98
N CYS A 51 6.82 -25.93 -1.36
CA CYS A 51 7.36 -25.61 -0.05
C CYS A 51 6.41 -26.10 1.07
N LYS A 52 6.96 -26.80 2.05
CA LYS A 52 6.29 -27.07 3.33
C LYS A 52 6.23 -25.77 4.12
N GLN A 53 5.26 -24.92 3.78
CA GLN A 53 5.19 -23.59 4.36
C GLN A 53 4.27 -23.60 5.59
N GLU A 54 4.87 -23.43 6.76
CA GLU A 54 4.13 -23.02 7.95
C GLU A 54 3.83 -21.51 7.86
N LYS A 55 2.68 -21.11 8.39
CA LYS A 55 2.37 -19.68 8.48
C LYS A 55 3.42 -18.96 9.31
N PRO A 56 4.03 -17.90 8.80
CA PRO A 56 5.05 -17.17 9.53
C PRO A 56 4.46 -16.53 10.80
N ALA A 57 5.26 -16.49 11.86
CA ALA A 57 4.83 -16.00 13.17
C ALA A 57 4.27 -14.56 13.12
N TRP A 58 4.78 -13.72 12.22
CA TRP A 58 4.27 -12.37 12.04
C TRP A 58 2.84 -12.35 11.50
N LEU A 59 2.48 -13.29 10.60
CA LEU A 59 1.13 -13.38 10.04
C LEU A 59 0.14 -13.93 11.06
N LEU A 60 0.53 -14.97 11.83
CA LEU A 60 -0.28 -15.48 12.94
C LEU A 60 -0.54 -14.40 14.01
N ALA A 61 0.45 -13.57 14.28
CA ALA A 61 0.28 -12.45 15.20
C ALA A 61 -0.61 -11.34 14.61
N ALA A 62 -0.54 -11.11 13.29
CA ALA A 62 -1.41 -10.17 12.60
C ALA A 62 -2.88 -10.63 12.60
N GLU A 63 -3.15 -11.92 12.38
CA GLU A 63 -4.49 -12.52 12.48
C GLU A 63 -5.16 -12.22 13.83
N LYS A 64 -4.41 -12.40 14.91
CA LYS A 64 -4.93 -12.13 16.26
C LYS A 64 -5.26 -10.65 16.49
N ARG A 65 -4.51 -9.74 15.88
CA ARG A 65 -4.73 -8.29 16.01
C ARG A 65 -5.79 -7.75 15.07
N ALA A 66 -6.06 -8.43 13.97
CA ALA A 66 -7.05 -8.03 12.97
C ALA A 66 -8.50 -8.07 13.52
N THR A 67 -8.74 -8.77 14.64
CA THR A 67 -10.06 -8.87 15.25
C THR A 67 -10.56 -7.47 15.64
N GLY A 68 -11.65 -7.01 15.01
CA GLY A 68 -12.25 -5.70 15.26
C GLY A 68 -11.69 -4.56 14.38
N ASP A 69 -10.72 -4.85 13.52
CA ASP A 69 -10.19 -3.91 12.53
C ASP A 69 -10.48 -4.44 11.10
N PRO A 70 -11.49 -3.89 10.40
CA PRO A 70 -11.88 -4.38 9.08
C PRO A 70 -10.77 -4.22 8.01
N GLU A 71 -9.99 -3.15 8.08
CA GLU A 71 -8.91 -2.90 7.11
C GLU A 71 -7.78 -3.92 7.30
N MET A 72 -7.38 -4.15 8.54
CA MET A 72 -6.38 -5.16 8.87
C MET A 72 -6.87 -6.58 8.57
N THR A 73 -8.15 -6.87 8.80
CA THR A 73 -8.78 -8.16 8.45
C THR A 73 -8.68 -8.40 6.95
N LEU A 74 -9.03 -7.41 6.13
CA LEU A 74 -8.94 -7.52 4.67
C LEU A 74 -7.51 -7.82 4.20
N ALA A 75 -6.53 -7.10 4.73
CA ALA A 75 -5.12 -7.31 4.40
C ALA A 75 -4.65 -8.72 4.79
N VAL A 76 -4.95 -9.14 6.02
CA VAL A 76 -4.58 -10.45 6.56
C VAL A 76 -5.25 -11.60 5.79
N ASP A 77 -6.54 -11.49 5.48
CA ASP A 77 -7.28 -12.49 4.69
C ASP A 77 -6.70 -12.63 3.28
N GLY A 78 -6.33 -11.51 2.67
CA GLY A 78 -5.69 -11.50 1.38
C GLY A 78 -4.31 -12.17 1.39
N LEU A 79 -3.50 -11.94 2.42
CA LEU A 79 -2.21 -12.63 2.59
C LEU A 79 -2.42 -14.13 2.88
N ASN A 80 -3.39 -14.48 3.70
CA ASN A 80 -3.75 -15.87 3.99
C ASN A 80 -4.22 -16.64 2.75
N SER A 81 -4.78 -15.96 1.76
CA SER A 81 -5.23 -16.60 0.53
C SER A 81 -4.11 -17.30 -0.26
N TYR A 82 -2.84 -16.87 -0.08
CA TYR A 82 -1.68 -17.51 -0.70
C TYR A 82 -1.41 -18.93 -0.20
N PHE A 83 -1.92 -19.30 0.97
CA PHE A 83 -1.83 -20.67 1.50
C PHE A 83 -2.86 -21.62 0.89
N LYS A 84 -3.88 -21.09 0.18
CA LYS A 84 -4.87 -21.90 -0.55
C LYS A 84 -4.34 -22.25 -1.94
N LYS A 85 -3.23 -23.00 -1.98
CA LYS A 85 -2.45 -23.29 -3.19
C LYS A 85 -3.27 -23.97 -4.29
N ASP A 86 -4.23 -24.82 -3.92
CA ASP A 86 -5.18 -25.50 -4.80
C ASP A 86 -6.09 -24.52 -5.56
N ARG A 87 -6.46 -23.43 -4.93
CA ARG A 87 -7.38 -22.41 -5.48
C ARG A 87 -6.66 -21.19 -6.03
N ARG A 88 -5.49 -20.87 -5.51
CA ARG A 88 -4.69 -19.70 -5.89
C ARG A 88 -3.32 -20.15 -6.41
N GLN A 89 -3.31 -20.69 -7.61
CA GLN A 89 -2.09 -21.17 -8.27
C GLN A 89 -1.24 -20.03 -8.81
N TYR A 90 -1.84 -18.87 -9.06
CA TYR A 90 -1.16 -17.70 -9.59
C TYR A 90 -1.54 -16.44 -8.84
N ALA A 91 -0.62 -15.49 -8.77
CA ALA A 91 -0.85 -14.12 -8.32
C ALA A 91 -0.82 -13.18 -9.53
N HIS A 92 -1.88 -12.40 -9.71
CA HIS A 92 -2.00 -11.42 -10.78
C HIS A 92 -1.77 -10.03 -10.19
N PHE A 93 -0.70 -9.38 -10.57
CA PHE A 93 -0.35 -8.03 -10.12
C PHE A 93 -0.73 -6.99 -11.15
N VAL A 94 -1.28 -5.90 -10.67
CA VAL A 94 -1.62 -4.70 -11.43
C VAL A 94 -1.04 -3.49 -10.72
N ASP A 95 -1.12 -2.34 -11.34
CA ASP A 95 -0.63 -1.07 -10.80
C ASP A 95 -1.01 -0.87 -9.33
N GLY A 96 -0.02 -0.48 -8.53
CA GLY A 96 -0.18 -0.23 -7.10
C GLY A 96 -1.13 0.93 -6.79
N GLY A 97 -1.32 1.85 -7.71
CA GLY A 97 -2.20 3.00 -7.57
C GLY A 97 -3.65 2.62 -7.25
N ILE A 98 -4.10 1.44 -7.67
CA ILE A 98 -5.47 0.96 -7.38
C ILE A 98 -5.70 0.77 -5.87
N THR A 99 -4.68 0.38 -5.13
CA THR A 99 -4.79 0.05 -3.70
C THR A 99 -4.00 0.97 -2.78
N ASP A 100 -2.99 1.67 -3.30
CA ASP A 100 -2.12 2.56 -2.52
C ASP A 100 -1.35 3.54 -3.43
N ASN A 101 -2.06 4.42 -4.10
CA ASN A 101 -1.48 5.37 -5.06
C ASN A 101 -0.39 6.27 -4.46
N LEU A 102 -0.51 6.60 -3.19
CA LEU A 102 0.47 7.45 -2.47
C LEU A 102 1.58 6.64 -1.79
N GLY A 103 1.52 5.31 -1.79
CA GLY A 103 2.46 4.43 -1.08
C GLY A 103 2.40 4.51 0.45
N LEU A 104 1.46 5.25 1.00
CA LEU A 104 1.36 5.50 2.44
C LEU A 104 0.71 4.34 3.21
N ARG A 105 -0.23 3.63 2.58
CA ARG A 105 -0.87 2.46 3.19
C ARG A 105 0.09 1.31 3.36
N ALA A 106 1.08 1.18 2.46
CA ALA A 106 2.17 0.23 2.61
C ALA A 106 2.90 0.43 3.94
N ILE A 107 3.28 1.66 4.23
CA ILE A 107 3.97 2.03 5.48
C ILE A 107 3.07 1.74 6.69
N HIS A 108 1.80 2.15 6.60
CA HIS A 108 0.82 1.92 7.66
C HIS A 108 0.67 0.43 7.98
N GLU A 109 0.37 -0.39 6.98
CA GLU A 109 0.16 -1.82 7.18
C GLU A 109 1.41 -2.56 7.68
N ILE A 110 2.61 -2.25 7.16
CA ILE A 110 3.85 -2.87 7.63
C ILE A 110 4.06 -2.60 9.12
N ILE A 111 3.82 -1.37 9.57
CA ILE A 111 3.95 -1.01 10.98
C ILE A 111 2.91 -1.73 11.83
N GLU A 112 1.63 -1.72 11.42
CA GLU A 112 0.54 -2.35 12.18
C GLU A 112 0.69 -3.89 12.21
N VAL A 113 0.99 -4.51 11.07
CA VAL A 113 1.23 -5.97 10.96
C VAL A 113 2.45 -6.40 11.79
N SER A 114 3.46 -5.55 11.93
CA SER A 114 4.63 -5.83 12.76
C SER A 114 4.35 -5.77 14.27
N GLY A 115 3.21 -5.25 14.70
CA GLY A 115 2.84 -5.10 16.11
C GLY A 115 2.91 -3.66 16.63
N GLY A 116 2.83 -2.70 15.71
CA GLY A 116 2.84 -1.27 16.01
C GLY A 116 4.23 -0.63 15.94
N PRO A 117 4.29 0.71 16.06
CA PRO A 117 5.51 1.48 15.78
C PRO A 117 6.68 1.13 16.69
N LYS A 118 6.41 0.81 17.95
CA LYS A 118 7.46 0.46 18.91
C LYS A 118 8.14 -0.86 18.53
N VAL A 119 7.33 -1.90 18.25
CA VAL A 119 7.86 -3.20 17.84
C VAL A 119 8.59 -3.09 16.50
N PHE A 120 8.05 -2.33 15.57
CA PHE A 120 8.68 -2.09 14.28
C PHE A 120 10.06 -1.44 14.43
N ILE A 121 10.18 -0.35 15.21
CA ILE A 121 11.43 0.37 15.38
C ILE A 121 12.45 -0.44 16.19
N GLU A 122 12.03 -1.03 17.32
CA GLU A 122 12.95 -1.70 18.22
C GLU A 122 13.38 -3.09 17.74
N LYS A 123 12.45 -3.88 17.16
CA LYS A 123 12.71 -5.27 16.79
C LYS A 123 12.98 -5.49 15.31
N LYS A 124 12.38 -4.68 14.42
CA LYS A 124 12.59 -4.85 12.98
C LYS A 124 13.72 -3.98 12.47
N LEU A 125 13.81 -2.73 12.93
CA LEU A 125 14.88 -1.82 12.52
C LEU A 125 16.08 -1.84 13.47
N ASP A 126 16.00 -2.50 14.62
CA ASP A 126 17.04 -2.50 15.68
C ASP A 126 17.46 -1.07 16.04
N ARG A 127 16.47 -0.20 16.28
CA ARG A 127 16.68 1.21 16.61
C ARG A 127 15.96 1.61 17.89
N LYS A 128 16.48 2.62 18.56
CA LYS A 128 15.79 3.26 19.67
C LYS A 128 14.68 4.18 19.14
N PRO A 129 13.57 4.36 19.88
CA PRO A 129 12.52 5.30 19.51
C PRO A 129 13.10 6.70 19.22
N PRO A 130 12.71 7.34 18.11
CA PRO A 130 13.22 8.66 17.74
C PRO A 130 12.62 9.75 18.65
N ARG A 131 13.13 10.97 18.57
CA ARG A 131 12.50 12.16 19.19
C ARG A 131 11.48 12.84 18.26
N ARG A 132 11.61 12.60 16.98
CA ARG A 132 10.74 13.15 15.94
C ARG A 132 10.33 12.03 15.01
N LEU A 133 9.05 11.97 14.71
CA LEU A 133 8.48 11.07 13.69
C LEU A 133 8.05 11.95 12.52
N VAL A 134 8.75 11.85 11.41
CA VAL A 134 8.50 12.67 10.22
C VAL A 134 8.08 11.76 9.09
N VAL A 135 6.90 12.03 8.53
CA VAL A 135 6.41 11.40 7.29
C VAL A 135 6.20 12.53 6.27
N ILE A 136 6.84 12.40 5.13
CA ILE A 136 6.72 13.34 4.02
C ILE A 136 6.03 12.62 2.87
N SER A 137 4.88 13.12 2.46
CA SER A 137 4.14 12.64 1.29
C SER A 137 4.34 13.62 0.14
N VAL A 138 4.90 13.13 -0.95
CA VAL A 138 5.03 13.90 -2.19
C VAL A 138 3.96 13.39 -3.16
N ASN A 139 2.96 14.24 -3.42
CA ASN A 139 1.86 13.92 -4.31
C ASN A 139 2.07 14.58 -5.68
N ALA A 140 2.38 13.77 -6.67
CA ALA A 140 2.57 14.22 -8.06
C ALA A 140 1.27 14.20 -8.88
N SER A 141 0.10 13.99 -8.25
CA SER A 141 -1.16 13.99 -8.99
C SER A 141 -1.45 15.37 -9.58
N THR A 142 -1.83 15.36 -10.85
CA THR A 142 -2.42 16.49 -11.54
C THR A 142 -3.94 16.47 -11.34
N ASP A 143 -4.57 17.62 -11.53
CA ASP A 143 -6.03 17.79 -11.44
C ASP A 143 -6.51 18.28 -12.81
N PRO A 144 -6.54 17.42 -13.83
CA PRO A 144 -6.96 17.83 -15.15
C PRO A 144 -8.44 18.22 -15.11
N GLU A 145 -8.78 19.29 -15.81
CA GLU A 145 -10.18 19.64 -16.01
C GLU A 145 -10.90 18.52 -16.78
N PRO A 146 -12.12 18.13 -16.38
CA PRO A 146 -12.84 17.05 -17.04
C PRO A 146 -13.26 17.48 -18.46
N GLU A 147 -12.53 17.04 -19.48
CA GLU A 147 -12.83 17.37 -20.87
C GLU A 147 -14.24 16.91 -21.31
N MET A 148 -14.78 15.87 -20.67
CA MET A 148 -16.11 15.36 -21.00
C MET A 148 -17.21 16.33 -20.59
N ASP A 149 -17.00 17.23 -19.63
CA ASP A 149 -18.02 18.20 -19.19
C ASP A 149 -18.16 19.40 -20.15
N VAL A 150 -17.25 19.53 -21.09
CA VAL A 150 -17.28 20.58 -22.12
C VAL A 150 -18.07 20.15 -23.38
N SER A 151 -18.53 18.91 -23.45
CA SER A 151 -19.18 18.34 -24.60
C SER A 151 -20.49 17.62 -24.25
N ASN A 152 -21.49 17.71 -25.11
CA ASN A 152 -22.74 16.96 -25.02
C ASN A 152 -22.64 15.54 -25.63
N LYS A 153 -21.46 15.13 -26.10
CA LYS A 153 -21.25 13.78 -26.62
C LYS A 153 -21.18 12.78 -25.48
N GLN A 154 -21.78 11.62 -25.70
CA GLN A 154 -21.63 10.51 -24.76
C GLN A 154 -20.17 10.05 -24.75
N PRO A 155 -19.56 9.91 -23.55
CA PRO A 155 -18.20 9.41 -23.45
C PRO A 155 -18.13 7.94 -23.92
N SER A 156 -17.02 7.56 -24.50
CA SER A 156 -16.72 6.18 -24.85
C SER A 156 -16.63 5.30 -23.58
N LEU A 157 -16.68 3.98 -23.74
CA LEU A 157 -16.51 3.05 -22.62
C LEU A 157 -15.14 3.24 -21.93
N THR A 158 -14.09 3.47 -22.71
CA THR A 158 -12.74 3.69 -22.18
C THR A 158 -12.65 4.97 -21.37
N GLU A 159 -13.21 6.08 -21.89
CA GLU A 159 -13.27 7.36 -21.15
C GLU A 159 -14.08 7.23 -19.87
N THR A 160 -15.21 6.51 -19.92
CA THR A 160 -16.03 6.25 -18.73
C THR A 160 -15.29 5.46 -17.67
N ILE A 161 -14.58 4.38 -18.04
CA ILE A 161 -13.80 3.56 -17.11
C ILE A 161 -12.64 4.37 -16.53
N SER A 162 -11.95 5.18 -17.36
CA SER A 162 -10.86 6.04 -16.89
C SER A 162 -11.36 7.05 -15.85
N ALA A 163 -12.43 7.78 -16.16
CA ALA A 163 -13.02 8.75 -15.25
C ALA A 163 -13.49 8.12 -13.93
N MET A 164 -14.11 6.94 -13.99
CA MET A 164 -14.50 6.21 -12.77
C MET A 164 -13.28 5.85 -11.93
N SER A 165 -12.20 5.39 -12.55
CA SER A 165 -10.94 5.06 -11.88
C SER A 165 -10.32 6.30 -11.21
N ASP A 166 -10.28 7.41 -11.91
CA ASP A 166 -9.72 8.67 -11.42
C ASP A 166 -10.49 9.21 -10.21
N VAL A 167 -11.82 9.18 -10.27
CA VAL A 167 -12.68 9.58 -9.14
C VAL A 167 -12.43 8.69 -7.91
N GLN A 168 -12.31 7.36 -8.10
CA GLN A 168 -12.05 6.44 -6.99
C GLN A 168 -10.65 6.66 -6.42
N LEU A 169 -9.63 6.81 -7.25
CA LEU A 169 -8.27 7.10 -6.83
C LEU A 169 -8.19 8.40 -6.02
N HIS A 170 -8.84 9.46 -6.50
CA HIS A 170 -8.85 10.74 -5.81
C HIS A 170 -9.48 10.63 -4.41
N ARG A 171 -10.66 10.01 -4.31
CA ARG A 171 -11.33 9.79 -3.02
C ARG A 171 -10.50 8.91 -2.07
N TYR A 172 -9.87 7.89 -2.62
CA TYR A 172 -9.03 6.99 -1.84
C TYR A 172 -7.76 7.67 -1.33
N ASN A 173 -7.16 8.55 -2.15
CA ASN A 173 -6.01 9.36 -1.74
C ASN A 173 -6.36 10.27 -0.54
N VAL A 174 -7.51 10.95 -0.58
CA VAL A 174 -7.97 11.79 0.55
C VAL A 174 -8.11 10.96 1.83
N ALA A 175 -8.79 9.80 1.75
CA ALA A 175 -8.94 8.90 2.89
C ALA A 175 -7.58 8.37 3.41
N THR A 176 -6.64 8.12 2.51
CA THR A 176 -5.29 7.65 2.85
C THR A 176 -4.47 8.73 3.58
N LEU A 177 -4.55 9.97 3.12
CA LEU A 177 -3.89 11.11 3.79
C LEU A 177 -4.44 11.31 5.21
N GLU A 178 -5.76 11.25 5.38
CA GLU A 178 -6.41 11.35 6.68
C GLU A 178 -6.02 10.20 7.63
N LEU A 179 -6.02 8.96 7.12
CA LEU A 179 -5.57 7.78 7.86
C LEU A 179 -4.12 7.96 8.34
N MET A 180 -3.24 8.40 7.45
CA MET A 180 -1.82 8.57 7.76
C MET A 180 -1.59 9.67 8.78
N GLU A 181 -2.27 10.81 8.67
CA GLU A 181 -2.16 11.90 9.64
C GLU A 181 -2.56 11.43 11.05
N LYS A 182 -3.69 10.71 11.16
CA LYS A 182 -4.16 10.12 12.42
C LYS A 182 -3.16 9.10 12.97
N SER A 183 -2.61 8.26 12.09
CA SER A 183 -1.66 7.22 12.45
C SER A 183 -0.34 7.77 12.94
N VAL A 184 0.23 8.77 12.29
CA VAL A 184 1.47 9.45 12.70
C VAL A 184 1.32 10.07 14.10
N LYS A 185 0.18 10.70 14.39
CA LYS A 185 -0.14 11.25 15.70
C LYS A 185 -0.26 10.15 16.77
N ARG A 186 -0.92 9.03 16.44
CA ARG A 186 -1.05 7.87 17.34
C ARG A 186 0.32 7.23 17.60
N TRP A 187 1.09 6.93 16.56
CA TRP A 187 2.41 6.34 16.66
C TRP A 187 3.37 7.18 17.50
N ALA A 188 3.33 8.51 17.36
CA ALA A 188 4.14 9.38 18.19
C ALA A 188 3.79 9.27 19.68
N ARG A 189 2.50 9.13 20.02
CA ARG A 189 2.06 8.86 21.41
C ARG A 189 2.58 7.52 21.91
N ASP A 190 2.44 6.45 21.10
CA ASP A 190 2.84 5.09 21.44
C ASP A 190 4.36 4.95 21.65
N LEU A 191 5.15 5.77 20.95
CA LEU A 191 6.60 5.85 21.05
C LEU A 191 7.09 6.75 22.18
N SER A 192 6.22 7.62 22.70
CA SER A 192 6.55 8.55 23.79
C SER A 192 6.69 7.83 25.13
N SER A 193 7.55 8.36 25.99
CA SER A 193 7.70 7.92 27.36
C SER A 193 7.88 9.13 28.31
N PRO A 194 7.70 8.97 29.64
CA PRO A 194 7.94 10.05 30.59
C PRO A 194 9.31 10.69 30.39
N GLY A 195 9.35 12.01 30.24
CA GLY A 195 10.58 12.77 29.96
C GLY A 195 11.17 12.65 28.54
N ARG A 196 10.53 11.85 27.68
CA ARG A 196 10.97 11.67 26.30
C ARG A 196 9.80 11.68 25.32
N PRO A 197 9.17 12.83 25.07
CA PRO A 197 8.09 12.93 24.10
C PRO A 197 8.61 12.75 22.68
N VAL A 198 7.77 12.20 21.79
CA VAL A 198 8.01 12.11 20.35
C VAL A 198 7.08 13.10 19.65
N THR A 199 7.67 13.98 18.84
CA THR A 199 6.91 14.98 18.09
C THR A 199 6.55 14.45 16.71
N PRO A 200 5.26 14.39 16.34
CA PRO A 200 4.82 13.96 15.02
C PRO A 200 4.88 15.12 14.02
N TYR A 201 5.32 14.81 12.79
CA TYR A 201 5.24 15.69 11.64
C TYR A 201 4.69 14.88 10.46
N PHE A 202 3.60 15.37 9.87
CA PHE A 202 3.08 14.86 8.61
C PHE A 202 3.09 16.03 7.61
N ILE A 203 3.99 15.95 6.63
CA ILE A 203 4.22 17.01 5.65
C ILE A 203 3.70 16.49 4.31
N GLN A 204 2.80 17.25 3.70
CA GLN A 204 2.28 16.99 2.36
C GLN A 204 2.89 18.02 1.42
N VAL A 205 3.39 17.55 0.29
CA VAL A 205 3.93 18.37 -0.79
C VAL A 205 3.25 17.94 -2.08
N GLY A 206 2.60 18.86 -2.76
CA GLY A 206 1.94 18.65 -4.03
C GLY A 206 2.34 19.68 -5.08
N PHE A 207 2.03 19.44 -6.35
CA PHE A 207 2.30 20.42 -7.40
C PHE A 207 1.56 21.75 -7.19
N ARG A 208 0.41 21.72 -6.52
CA ARG A 208 -0.36 22.93 -6.20
C ARG A 208 0.31 23.85 -5.17
N ASP A 209 1.28 23.32 -4.42
CA ASP A 209 2.02 24.08 -3.41
C ASP A 209 3.11 24.96 -4.02
N PHE A 210 3.40 24.73 -5.31
CA PHE A 210 4.35 25.55 -6.05
C PHE A 210 3.58 26.62 -6.83
N ALA A 211 3.96 27.89 -6.63
CA ALA A 211 3.45 28.99 -7.43
C ALA A 211 3.69 28.69 -8.92
N GLN A 212 2.62 28.64 -9.71
CA GLN A 212 2.78 28.58 -11.16
C GLN A 212 3.41 29.89 -11.60
N PRO A 213 4.48 29.89 -12.43
CA PRO A 213 4.95 31.11 -13.03
C PRO A 213 3.79 31.70 -13.82
N GLU A 214 3.47 32.97 -13.54
CA GLU A 214 2.49 33.72 -14.33
C GLU A 214 2.88 33.62 -15.79
N GLN A 215 1.97 33.07 -16.63
CA GLN A 215 2.13 32.97 -18.07
C GLN A 215 1.93 34.32 -18.71
#